data_4fc868f01ef8e3cd1109b0b11a6c00bf
#
_entry.id   4fc868f01ef8e3cd1109b0b11a6c00bf
#
_cell.length_a   1.000
_cell.length_b   1.000
_cell.length_c   1.000
_cell.angle_alpha   90.00
_cell.angle_beta   90.00
_cell.angle_gamma   90.00
#
_symmetry.space_group_name_H-M   'P 1'
#
loop_
_entity.id
_entity.type
_entity.pdbx_description
1 polymer ?
#
loop_
_entity_poly.entity_id
_entity_poly.type
_entity_poly.pdbx_seq_one_letter_code
_entity_poly.pdbx_strand_id
1 'polypeptide(L)'
;MIILQKKDRKDSIGIAFSGGGLQGIAHIGAYKALWELGIKPDYVSGTSSGSCMAAIIAMGCTPDEMAVLAKKHWKTLAEIDNGLIFKALAQFILNKKIKKDGIKSGELISDVIKQIMDERGIKGFEDLPINLSICTVDTLTTDECIFTTEDEHLENDHIHYITGAPLEIAVRASMSFPAIYTTCNYDKYNFIDGGSKDNLPVKILKDMGVGKVLAIGFDIINYNPDAGLDGLIKVIWRALDVYSIDGTRKSMEMADYAVEIFNKNTQLFNMENMDETIQEGYNAIMAHKDEILRIFG
;
A
#
# COMPACT_ATOMS: atom_id res chain seq x y z
N MET A 1 10.74 28.03 -12.91
CA MET A 1 11.27 26.87 -12.16
C MET A 1 11.44 27.32 -10.72
N ILE A 2 10.44 27.06 -9.85
CA ILE A 2 10.53 27.37 -8.42
C ILE A 2 11.34 26.21 -7.85
N ILE A 3 12.59 26.49 -7.47
CA ILE A 3 13.38 25.55 -6.67
C ILE A 3 12.71 25.54 -5.31
N LEU A 4 11.85 24.55 -5.04
CA LEU A 4 11.41 24.28 -3.69
C LEU A 4 12.68 23.96 -2.88
N GLN A 5 13.04 24.82 -1.94
CA GLN A 5 14.10 24.52 -0.98
C GLN A 5 13.72 23.19 -0.32
N LYS A 6 14.56 22.17 -0.48
CA LYS A 6 14.37 20.86 0.17
C LYS A 6 14.33 21.14 1.67
N LYS A 7 13.20 20.87 2.31
CA LYS A 7 12.99 21.02 3.76
C LYS A 7 14.03 20.15 4.48
N ASP A 8 14.56 20.61 5.61
CA ASP A 8 15.45 19.77 6.42
C ASP A 8 14.68 18.48 6.77
N ARG A 9 15.28 17.32 6.59
CA ARG A 9 14.64 16.02 6.88
C ARG A 9 14.11 15.94 8.32
N LYS A 10 14.78 16.61 9.25
CA LYS A 10 14.36 16.68 10.66
C LYS A 10 13.04 17.44 10.90
N ASP A 11 12.68 18.32 9.98
CA ASP A 11 11.42 19.07 10.03
C ASP A 11 10.36 18.47 9.11
N SER A 12 10.68 17.40 8.40
CA SER A 12 9.78 16.76 7.44
C SER A 12 8.75 15.86 8.11
N ILE A 13 7.61 15.70 7.43
CA ILE A 13 6.51 14.81 7.82
C ILE A 13 6.47 13.62 6.87
N GLY A 14 6.50 12.42 7.43
CA GLY A 14 6.27 11.19 6.71
C GLY A 14 4.93 10.56 7.08
N ILE A 15 4.29 9.91 6.12
CA ILE A 15 3.08 9.12 6.36
C ILE A 15 3.31 7.71 5.79
N ALA A 16 3.16 6.70 6.66
CA ALA A 16 3.22 5.30 6.27
C ALA A 16 1.81 4.71 6.19
N PHE A 17 1.49 4.04 5.07
CA PHE A 17 0.20 3.42 4.81
C PHE A 17 0.34 1.90 4.77
N SER A 18 -0.43 1.19 5.60
CA SER A 18 -0.42 -0.27 5.62
C SER A 18 -1.09 -0.89 4.40
N GLY A 19 -0.69 -2.11 4.07
CA GLY A 19 -1.50 -3.01 3.26
C GLY A 19 -2.81 -3.37 3.98
N GLY A 20 -3.80 -3.80 3.21
CA GLY A 20 -5.12 -4.15 3.74
C GLY A 20 -6.12 -4.54 2.64
N GLY A 21 -5.64 -4.85 1.43
CA GLY A 21 -6.49 -5.20 0.29
C GLY A 21 -7.50 -4.10 -0.02
N LEU A 22 -8.77 -4.47 -0.12
CA LEU A 22 -9.84 -3.52 -0.45
C LEU A 22 -10.08 -2.46 0.65
N GLN A 23 -9.71 -2.75 1.89
CA GLN A 23 -9.79 -1.77 2.98
C GLN A 23 -8.90 -0.54 2.72
N GLY A 24 -7.87 -0.68 1.88
CA GLY A 24 -6.98 0.41 1.50
C GLY A 24 -7.68 1.68 1.01
N ILE A 25 -8.93 1.59 0.58
CA ILE A 25 -9.76 2.77 0.24
C ILE A 25 -9.98 3.69 1.44
N ALA A 26 -10.00 3.18 2.66
CA ALA A 26 -10.13 4.01 3.85
C ALA A 26 -8.96 5.01 3.99
N HIS A 27 -7.78 4.69 3.43
CA HIS A 27 -6.66 5.63 3.39
C HIS A 27 -6.99 6.93 2.64
N ILE A 28 -7.93 6.91 1.67
CA ILE A 28 -8.40 8.13 0.99
C ILE A 28 -9.08 9.05 2.00
N GLY A 29 -9.95 8.50 2.85
CA GLY A 29 -10.61 9.26 3.91
C GLY A 29 -9.64 9.78 4.96
N ALA A 30 -8.68 8.93 5.37
CA ALA A 30 -7.63 9.32 6.30
C ALA A 30 -6.79 10.49 5.73
N TYR A 31 -6.39 10.39 4.46
CA TYR A 31 -5.65 11.47 3.81
C TYR A 31 -6.50 12.74 3.63
N LYS A 32 -7.82 12.60 3.37
CA LYS A 32 -8.74 13.74 3.32
C LYS A 32 -8.78 14.50 4.64
N ALA A 33 -8.90 13.80 5.76
CA ALA A 33 -8.89 14.42 7.08
C ALA A 33 -7.56 15.14 7.36
N LEU A 34 -6.41 14.52 7.04
CA LEU A 34 -5.10 15.16 7.18
C LEU A 34 -4.98 16.40 6.29
N TRP A 35 -5.47 16.33 5.06
CA TRP A 35 -5.49 17.47 4.13
C TRP A 35 -6.28 18.66 4.70
N GLU A 36 -7.48 18.41 5.27
CA GLU A 36 -8.32 19.43 5.91
C GLU A 36 -7.68 20.00 7.19
N LEU A 37 -6.88 19.19 7.90
CA LEU A 37 -6.08 19.64 9.04
C LEU A 37 -4.81 20.42 8.63
N GLY A 38 -4.54 20.56 7.34
CA GLY A 38 -3.36 21.24 6.81
C GLY A 38 -2.06 20.43 6.90
N ILE A 39 -2.14 19.15 7.23
CA ILE A 39 -0.98 18.25 7.34
C ILE A 39 -0.65 17.68 5.96
N LYS A 40 0.51 18.07 5.45
CA LYS A 40 1.00 17.65 4.14
C LYS A 40 2.28 16.82 4.31
N PRO A 41 2.35 15.60 3.75
CA PRO A 41 3.55 14.80 3.83
C PRO A 41 4.65 15.35 2.89
N ASP A 42 5.88 15.28 3.36
CA ASP A 42 7.10 15.44 2.55
C ASP A 42 7.57 14.06 2.03
N TYR A 43 7.22 12.98 2.77
CA TYR A 43 7.54 11.60 2.48
C TYR A 43 6.32 10.72 2.68
N VAL A 44 6.13 9.75 1.80
CA VAL A 44 5.11 8.70 1.97
C VAL A 44 5.71 7.32 1.75
N SER A 45 5.25 6.36 2.51
CA SER A 45 5.57 4.95 2.27
C SER A 45 4.32 4.09 2.30
N GLY A 46 4.38 2.94 1.64
CA GLY A 46 3.24 2.06 1.61
C GLY A 46 3.55 0.64 1.15
N THR A 47 2.68 -0.27 1.55
CA THR A 47 2.72 -1.69 1.18
C THR A 47 1.38 -2.11 0.59
N SER A 48 1.38 -2.92 -0.46
CA SER A 48 0.15 -3.44 -1.08
C SER A 48 -0.83 -2.31 -1.45
N SER A 49 -2.08 -2.34 -1.01
CA SER A 49 -3.03 -1.24 -1.24
C SER A 49 -2.54 0.10 -0.69
N GLY A 50 -1.76 0.09 0.41
CA GLY A 50 -1.10 1.29 0.93
C GLY A 50 -0.06 1.85 -0.03
N SER A 51 0.65 1.01 -0.80
CA SER A 51 1.60 1.46 -1.82
C SER A 51 0.90 2.20 -2.97
N CYS A 52 -0.28 1.73 -3.37
CA CYS A 52 -1.11 2.40 -4.36
C CYS A 52 -1.55 3.80 -3.87
N MET A 53 -2.02 3.88 -2.62
CA MET A 53 -2.40 5.16 -2.02
C MET A 53 -1.20 6.11 -1.88
N ALA A 54 -0.06 5.61 -1.38
CA ALA A 54 1.17 6.38 -1.26
C ALA A 54 1.65 6.91 -2.63
N ALA A 55 1.62 6.08 -3.68
CA ALA A 55 1.99 6.49 -5.03
C ALA A 55 1.08 7.60 -5.58
N ILE A 56 -0.24 7.46 -5.42
CA ILE A 56 -1.21 8.46 -5.88
C ILE A 56 -1.03 9.78 -5.12
N ILE A 57 -0.77 9.73 -3.81
CA ILE A 57 -0.45 10.91 -2.99
C ILE A 57 0.89 11.51 -3.46
N ALA A 58 1.90 10.68 -3.70
CA ALA A 58 3.21 11.14 -4.15
C ALA A 58 3.15 11.83 -5.51
N MET A 59 2.24 11.43 -6.39
CA MET A 59 1.94 12.11 -7.65
C MET A 59 1.18 13.44 -7.46
N GLY A 60 0.88 13.87 -6.24
CA GLY A 60 0.21 15.13 -5.92
C GLY A 60 -1.31 15.11 -6.15
N CYS A 61 -1.96 13.95 -6.13
CA CYS A 61 -3.41 13.86 -6.22
C CYS A 61 -4.07 14.38 -4.95
N THR A 62 -5.13 15.14 -5.12
CA THR A 62 -5.99 15.56 -4.00
C THR A 62 -6.87 14.40 -3.52
N PRO A 63 -7.37 14.43 -2.27
CA PRO A 63 -8.28 13.39 -1.79
C PRO A 63 -9.53 13.21 -2.64
N ASP A 64 -10.07 14.28 -3.20
CA ASP A 64 -11.26 14.21 -4.06
C ASP A 64 -10.94 13.56 -5.41
N GLU A 65 -9.78 13.84 -6.01
CA GLU A 65 -9.31 13.13 -7.21
C GLU A 65 -9.11 11.64 -6.91
N MET A 66 -8.53 11.30 -5.76
CA MET A 66 -8.35 9.90 -5.33
C MET A 66 -9.70 9.17 -5.20
N ALA A 67 -10.73 9.83 -4.64
CA ALA A 67 -12.06 9.25 -4.52
C ALA A 67 -12.71 9.01 -5.91
N VAL A 68 -12.50 9.92 -6.87
CA VAL A 68 -12.97 9.75 -8.26
C VAL A 68 -12.26 8.60 -8.94
N LEU A 69 -10.93 8.50 -8.81
CA LEU A 69 -10.14 7.41 -9.36
C LEU A 69 -10.55 6.06 -8.76
N ALA A 70 -10.76 6.01 -7.45
CA ALA A 70 -11.25 4.82 -6.77
C ALA A 70 -12.60 4.37 -7.35
N LYS A 71 -13.58 5.27 -7.46
CA LYS A 71 -14.91 4.96 -8.04
C LYS A 71 -14.82 4.45 -9.49
N LYS A 72 -13.92 5.03 -10.29
CA LYS A 72 -13.70 4.65 -11.68
C LYS A 72 -13.10 3.25 -11.85
N HIS A 73 -12.07 2.92 -11.06
CA HIS A 73 -11.24 1.74 -11.31
C HIS A 73 -11.51 0.58 -10.35
N TRP A 74 -12.14 0.87 -9.21
CA TRP A 74 -12.26 -0.06 -8.12
C TRP A 74 -13.01 -1.35 -8.45
N LYS A 75 -14.14 -1.22 -9.13
CA LYS A 75 -14.98 -2.37 -9.48
C LYS A 75 -14.18 -3.41 -10.27
N THR A 76 -13.38 -2.94 -11.22
CA THR A 76 -12.54 -3.79 -12.07
C THR A 76 -11.35 -4.40 -11.30
N LEU A 77 -10.79 -3.66 -10.34
CA LEU A 77 -9.71 -4.18 -9.46
C LEU A 77 -10.25 -5.22 -8.47
N ALA A 78 -11.45 -5.01 -7.94
CA ALA A 78 -12.08 -5.88 -6.93
C ALA A 78 -12.66 -7.18 -7.51
N GLU A 79 -13.17 -7.16 -8.74
CA GLU A 79 -13.80 -8.33 -9.35
C GLU A 79 -12.82 -9.49 -9.49
N ILE A 80 -13.05 -10.57 -8.73
CA ILE A 80 -12.40 -11.87 -8.93
C ILE A 80 -13.28 -12.68 -9.86
N ASP A 81 -12.78 -12.94 -11.07
CA ASP A 81 -13.49 -13.79 -12.04
C ASP A 81 -13.52 -15.25 -11.55
N ASN A 82 -14.68 -15.67 -11.06
CA ASN A 82 -14.91 -17.05 -10.62
C ASN A 82 -14.63 -18.06 -11.75
N GLY A 83 -14.76 -17.67 -13.02
CA GLY A 83 -14.42 -18.51 -14.16
C GLY A 83 -12.91 -18.78 -14.27
N LEU A 84 -12.06 -17.84 -13.85
CA LEU A 84 -10.60 -18.03 -13.79
C LEU A 84 -10.22 -19.01 -12.67
N ILE A 85 -10.88 -18.90 -11.50
CA ILE A 85 -10.69 -19.87 -10.39
C ILE A 85 -11.08 -21.26 -10.85
N PHE A 86 -12.24 -21.41 -11.52
CA PHE A 86 -12.70 -22.68 -12.02
C PHE A 86 -11.75 -23.26 -13.10
N LYS A 87 -11.24 -22.43 -14.01
CA LYS A 87 -10.24 -22.83 -15.01
C LYS A 87 -8.92 -23.29 -14.37
N ALA A 88 -8.43 -22.56 -13.36
CA ALA A 88 -7.22 -22.93 -12.63
C ALA A 88 -7.40 -24.29 -11.91
N LEU A 89 -8.55 -24.51 -11.28
CA LEU A 89 -8.89 -25.77 -10.62
C LEU A 89 -9.04 -26.91 -11.63
N ALA A 90 -9.70 -26.67 -12.76
CA ALA A 90 -9.82 -27.67 -13.84
C ALA A 90 -8.45 -28.01 -14.45
N GLN A 91 -7.57 -27.04 -14.65
CA GLN A 91 -6.19 -27.31 -15.10
C GLN A 91 -5.38 -28.12 -14.09
N PHE A 92 -5.57 -27.85 -12.77
CA PHE A 92 -4.94 -28.66 -11.72
C PHE A 92 -5.42 -30.10 -11.76
N ILE A 93 -6.74 -30.34 -11.89
CA ILE A 93 -7.33 -31.66 -11.95
C ILE A 93 -6.85 -32.42 -13.20
N LEU A 94 -6.80 -31.76 -14.37
CA LEU A 94 -6.43 -32.36 -15.63
C LEU A 94 -4.94 -32.62 -15.78
N ASN A 95 -4.09 -31.65 -15.35
CA ASN A 95 -2.64 -31.71 -15.60
C ASN A 95 -1.81 -31.97 -14.34
N LYS A 96 -2.41 -32.06 -13.15
CA LYS A 96 -1.73 -32.18 -11.84
C LYS A 96 -0.69 -31.06 -11.59
N LYS A 97 -0.77 -29.96 -12.32
CA LYS A 97 0.10 -28.79 -12.18
C LYS A 97 -0.70 -27.52 -12.40
N ILE A 98 -0.58 -26.57 -11.48
CA ILE A 98 -1.02 -25.18 -11.69
C ILE A 98 0.12 -24.50 -12.46
N LYS A 99 -0.16 -24.05 -13.70
CA LYS A 99 0.85 -23.39 -14.54
C LYS A 99 1.00 -21.92 -14.27
N LYS A 100 0.05 -21.30 -13.55
CA LYS A 100 0.05 -19.87 -13.19
C LYS A 100 0.19 -19.73 -11.68
N ASP A 101 1.01 -18.82 -11.27
CA ASP A 101 1.30 -18.47 -9.87
C ASP A 101 0.26 -17.50 -9.26
N GLY A 102 -0.70 -17.02 -10.06
CA GLY A 102 -1.81 -16.17 -9.62
C GLY A 102 -3.00 -16.22 -10.58
N ILE A 103 -4.16 -15.77 -10.11
CA ILE A 103 -5.42 -15.70 -10.88
C ILE A 103 -5.40 -14.54 -11.87
N LYS A 104 -4.92 -13.36 -11.44
CA LYS A 104 -4.84 -12.13 -12.24
C LYS A 104 -3.38 -11.79 -12.57
N SER A 105 -3.13 -11.21 -13.76
CA SER A 105 -1.78 -10.75 -14.14
C SER A 105 -1.34 -9.52 -13.36
N GLY A 106 -2.28 -8.70 -12.87
CA GLY A 106 -2.02 -7.41 -12.23
C GLY A 106 -1.65 -6.29 -13.20
N GLU A 107 -1.65 -6.52 -14.51
CA GLU A 107 -1.39 -5.49 -15.53
C GLU A 107 -2.32 -4.29 -15.40
N LEU A 108 -3.57 -4.52 -15.05
CA LEU A 108 -4.54 -3.45 -14.81
C LEU A 108 -4.08 -2.44 -13.74
N ILE A 109 -3.35 -2.91 -12.71
CA ILE A 109 -2.79 -2.04 -11.68
C ILE A 109 -1.74 -1.11 -12.32
N SER A 110 -0.83 -1.69 -13.12
CA SER A 110 0.17 -0.91 -13.85
C SER A 110 -0.48 0.10 -14.80
N ASP A 111 -1.51 -0.31 -15.54
CA ASP A 111 -2.20 0.55 -16.49
C ASP A 111 -2.87 1.75 -15.81
N VAL A 112 -3.51 1.52 -14.65
CA VAL A 112 -4.14 2.61 -13.87
C VAL A 112 -3.09 3.60 -13.36
N ILE A 113 -1.99 3.12 -12.79
CA ILE A 113 -0.91 4.00 -12.31
C ILE A 113 -0.31 4.77 -13.48
N LYS A 114 -0.03 4.10 -14.60
CA LYS A 114 0.51 4.73 -15.81
C LYS A 114 -0.42 5.80 -16.37
N GLN A 115 -1.73 5.55 -16.40
CA GLN A 115 -2.71 6.56 -16.81
C GLN A 115 -2.61 7.82 -15.95
N ILE A 116 -2.52 7.67 -14.63
CA ILE A 116 -2.40 8.82 -13.70
C ILE A 116 -1.08 9.56 -13.93
N MET A 117 0.02 8.82 -14.13
CA MET A 117 1.33 9.40 -14.46
C MET A 117 1.26 10.23 -15.75
N ASP A 118 0.66 9.68 -16.82
CA ASP A 118 0.52 10.36 -18.11
C ASP A 118 -0.32 11.64 -17.99
N GLU A 119 -1.46 11.59 -17.28
CA GLU A 119 -2.34 12.74 -17.02
C GLU A 119 -1.63 13.87 -16.25
N ARG A 120 -0.58 13.53 -15.47
CA ARG A 120 0.20 14.48 -14.65
C ARG A 120 1.57 14.82 -15.21
N GLY A 121 1.95 14.22 -16.34
CA GLY A 121 3.27 14.43 -16.97
C GLY A 121 4.43 13.85 -16.15
N ILE A 122 4.15 12.86 -15.27
CA ILE A 122 5.15 12.15 -14.46
C ILE A 122 5.70 10.98 -15.27
N LYS A 123 7.01 10.83 -15.33
CA LYS A 123 7.69 9.76 -16.09
C LYS A 123 8.24 8.67 -15.17
N GLY A 124 8.56 9.00 -13.93
CA GLY A 124 9.15 8.08 -12.96
C GLY A 124 9.22 8.68 -11.56
N PHE A 125 9.96 8.00 -10.69
CA PHE A 125 10.16 8.43 -9.31
C PHE A 125 10.79 9.81 -9.19
N GLU A 126 11.64 10.19 -10.14
CA GLU A 126 12.38 11.46 -10.18
C GLU A 126 11.48 12.69 -10.37
N ASP A 127 10.29 12.50 -10.95
CA ASP A 127 9.32 13.57 -11.20
C ASP A 127 8.31 13.73 -10.07
N LEU A 128 8.36 12.86 -9.04
CA LEU A 128 7.39 12.89 -7.94
C LEU A 128 7.58 14.13 -7.06
N PRO A 129 6.52 14.90 -6.80
CA PRO A 129 6.58 16.07 -5.89
C PRO A 129 6.78 15.69 -4.42
N ILE A 130 6.48 14.46 -4.03
CA ILE A 130 6.62 13.93 -2.66
C ILE A 130 7.47 12.66 -2.73
N ASN A 131 8.41 12.51 -1.79
CA ASN A 131 9.25 11.32 -1.73
C ASN A 131 8.42 10.07 -1.42
N LEU A 132 8.67 9.00 -2.16
CA LEU A 132 7.92 7.76 -2.11
C LEU A 132 8.82 6.55 -1.82
N SER A 133 8.37 5.67 -0.95
CA SER A 133 8.96 4.34 -0.74
C SER A 133 7.88 3.26 -0.77
N ILE A 134 8.11 2.20 -1.53
CA ILE A 134 7.19 1.10 -1.73
C ILE A 134 7.85 -0.22 -1.33
N CYS A 135 7.26 -0.92 -0.36
CA CYS A 135 7.76 -2.19 0.13
C CYS A 135 7.28 -3.37 -0.70
N THR A 136 8.21 -4.28 -1.02
CA THR A 136 7.99 -5.55 -1.72
C THR A 136 8.90 -6.63 -1.14
N VAL A 137 8.71 -7.89 -1.56
CA VAL A 137 9.60 -9.00 -1.19
C VAL A 137 10.02 -9.75 -2.45
N ASP A 138 11.33 -10.02 -2.57
CA ASP A 138 11.84 -10.90 -3.61
C ASP A 138 11.70 -12.37 -3.21
N THR A 139 11.04 -13.17 -4.03
CA THR A 139 10.83 -14.61 -3.77
C THR A 139 12.09 -15.45 -3.92
N LEU A 140 13.10 -14.93 -4.62
CA LEU A 140 14.34 -15.68 -4.89
C LEU A 140 15.31 -15.64 -3.71
N THR A 141 15.40 -14.48 -3.05
CA THR A 141 16.29 -14.27 -1.90
C THR A 141 15.54 -14.25 -0.58
N THR A 142 14.24 -14.04 -0.61
CA THR A 142 13.36 -13.72 0.53
C THR A 142 13.66 -12.38 1.18
N ASP A 143 14.47 -11.52 0.58
CA ASP A 143 14.81 -10.21 1.11
C ASP A 143 13.69 -9.20 0.85
N GLU A 144 13.64 -8.21 1.70
CA GLU A 144 12.81 -7.03 1.50
C GLU A 144 13.40 -6.19 0.38
N CYS A 145 12.55 -5.71 -0.52
CA CYS A 145 12.95 -4.82 -1.59
C CYS A 145 12.11 -3.55 -1.53
N ILE A 146 12.75 -2.40 -1.50
CA ILE A 146 12.10 -1.10 -1.40
C ILE A 146 12.38 -0.29 -2.65
N PHE A 147 11.34 -0.04 -3.43
CA PHE A 147 11.40 0.96 -4.49
C PHE A 147 11.28 2.35 -3.88
N THR A 148 12.22 3.24 -4.18
CA THR A 148 12.28 4.54 -3.51
C THR A 148 12.81 5.65 -4.40
N THR A 149 12.39 6.89 -4.10
CA THR A 149 12.92 8.11 -4.74
C THR A 149 14.35 8.41 -4.33
N GLU A 150 14.78 7.96 -3.15
CA GLU A 150 16.09 8.24 -2.57
C GLU A 150 16.64 6.98 -1.91
N ASP A 151 17.93 6.69 -2.13
CA ASP A 151 18.66 5.59 -1.47
C ASP A 151 19.95 6.07 -0.80
N GLU A 152 20.21 7.38 -0.81
CA GLU A 152 21.40 7.96 -0.20
C GLU A 152 21.52 7.56 1.28
N HIS A 153 22.63 6.89 1.63
CA HIS A 153 22.96 6.44 2.98
C HIS A 153 22.10 5.26 3.52
N LEU A 154 21.32 4.61 2.66
CA LEU A 154 20.58 3.41 3.04
C LEU A 154 21.39 2.16 2.71
N GLU A 155 21.94 1.54 3.74
CA GLU A 155 22.66 0.27 3.63
C GLU A 155 22.06 -0.74 4.59
N ASN A 156 21.67 -1.92 4.08
CA ASN A 156 21.20 -3.03 4.90
C ASN A 156 21.43 -4.36 4.17
N ASP A 157 21.99 -5.35 4.84
CA ASP A 157 22.32 -6.65 4.23
C ASP A 157 21.08 -7.45 3.79
N HIS A 158 19.89 -7.12 4.32
CA HIS A 158 18.63 -7.83 4.07
C HIS A 158 17.55 -6.95 3.45
N ILE A 159 17.90 -5.73 3.02
CA ILE A 159 16.99 -4.81 2.33
C ILE A 159 17.67 -4.31 1.06
N HIS A 160 17.02 -4.53 -0.08
CA HIS A 160 17.49 -4.00 -1.36
C HIS A 160 16.73 -2.74 -1.72
N TYR A 161 17.44 -1.63 -1.82
CA TYR A 161 16.87 -0.36 -2.28
C TYR A 161 16.97 -0.27 -3.80
N ILE A 162 15.85 0.04 -4.45
CA ILE A 162 15.72 0.07 -5.91
C ILE A 162 15.29 1.47 -6.33
N THR A 163 16.19 2.18 -7.00
CA THR A 163 15.91 3.49 -7.61
C THR A 163 15.80 3.37 -9.12
N GLY A 164 15.12 4.33 -9.77
CA GLY A 164 15.03 4.39 -11.24
C GLY A 164 14.14 3.31 -11.88
N ALA A 165 13.41 2.54 -11.10
CA ALA A 165 12.43 1.61 -11.64
C ALA A 165 11.16 2.34 -12.11
N PRO A 166 10.40 1.79 -13.09
CA PRO A 166 9.10 2.35 -13.45
C PRO A 166 8.13 2.32 -12.25
N LEU A 167 7.46 3.45 -11.99
CA LEU A 167 6.56 3.59 -10.83
C LEU A 167 5.40 2.60 -10.86
N GLU A 168 4.84 2.35 -12.04
CA GLU A 168 3.75 1.39 -12.24
C GLU A 168 4.19 -0.05 -11.94
N ILE A 169 5.46 -0.37 -12.15
CA ILE A 169 6.04 -1.68 -11.81
C ILE A 169 6.21 -1.79 -10.29
N ALA A 170 6.67 -0.75 -9.62
CA ALA A 170 6.84 -0.75 -8.16
C ALA A 170 5.51 -0.99 -7.44
N VAL A 171 4.44 -0.27 -7.82
CA VAL A 171 3.10 -0.46 -7.27
C VAL A 171 2.57 -1.86 -7.60
N ARG A 172 2.74 -2.31 -8.86
CA ARG A 172 2.34 -3.65 -9.31
C ARG A 172 3.04 -4.74 -8.49
N ALA A 173 4.34 -4.60 -8.26
CA ALA A 173 5.13 -5.52 -7.46
C ALA A 173 4.62 -5.63 -6.02
N SER A 174 4.42 -4.47 -5.38
CA SER A 174 3.91 -4.40 -4.01
C SER A 174 2.49 -4.96 -3.85
N MET A 175 1.68 -4.90 -4.89
CA MET A 175 0.32 -5.46 -4.92
C MET A 175 0.25 -6.91 -5.44
N SER A 176 1.40 -7.58 -5.60
CA SER A 176 1.46 -8.99 -6.05
C SER A 176 1.08 -9.97 -4.95
N PHE A 177 -0.16 -9.82 -4.43
CA PHE A 177 -0.65 -10.68 -3.35
C PHE A 177 -0.72 -12.15 -3.81
N PRO A 178 -0.06 -13.08 -3.06
CA PRO A 178 0.01 -14.48 -3.44
C PRO A 178 -1.36 -15.12 -3.71
N ALA A 179 -1.44 -15.96 -4.71
CA ALA A 179 -2.62 -16.64 -5.23
C ALA A 179 -3.64 -15.72 -5.95
N ILE A 180 -3.72 -14.43 -5.67
CA ILE A 180 -4.59 -13.50 -6.39
C ILE A 180 -3.89 -12.96 -7.63
N TYR A 181 -2.72 -12.35 -7.44
CA TYR A 181 -1.93 -11.82 -8.55
C TYR A 181 -0.71 -12.69 -8.82
N THR A 182 -0.31 -12.77 -10.09
CA THR A 182 0.96 -13.41 -10.46
C THR A 182 2.11 -12.61 -9.84
N THR A 183 3.24 -13.25 -9.62
CA THR A 183 4.46 -12.55 -9.21
C THR A 183 4.84 -11.48 -10.25
N CYS A 184 5.53 -10.46 -9.82
CA CYS A 184 6.01 -9.39 -10.69
C CYS A 184 7.50 -9.54 -10.95
N ASN A 185 7.87 -9.82 -12.19
CA ASN A 185 9.28 -9.90 -12.59
C ASN A 185 9.77 -8.53 -13.05
N TYR A 186 10.87 -8.07 -12.48
CA TYR A 186 11.57 -6.88 -12.93
C TYR A 186 13.07 -7.02 -12.67
N ASP A 187 13.88 -6.77 -13.69
CA ASP A 187 15.32 -6.99 -13.67
C ASP A 187 15.65 -8.43 -13.21
N LYS A 188 16.45 -8.60 -12.17
CA LYS A 188 16.85 -9.90 -11.60
C LYS A 188 15.90 -10.42 -10.52
N TYR A 189 14.88 -9.68 -10.16
CA TYR A 189 13.98 -9.96 -9.04
C TYR A 189 12.67 -10.60 -9.50
N ASN A 190 12.05 -11.36 -8.59
CA ASN A 190 10.70 -11.89 -8.73
C ASN A 190 9.89 -11.51 -7.49
N PHE A 191 9.07 -10.46 -7.61
CA PHE A 191 8.40 -9.84 -6.47
C PHE A 191 7.05 -10.43 -6.13
N ILE A 192 6.78 -10.46 -4.83
CA ILE A 192 5.45 -10.61 -4.22
C ILE A 192 5.15 -9.41 -3.31
N ASP A 193 3.92 -9.35 -2.83
CA ASP A 193 3.41 -8.34 -1.89
C ASP A 193 4.32 -8.20 -0.67
N GLY A 194 4.64 -6.96 -0.32
CA GLY A 194 5.52 -6.61 0.80
C GLY A 194 4.93 -6.95 2.18
N GLY A 195 3.61 -7.16 2.27
CA GLY A 195 2.90 -7.39 3.53
C GLY A 195 3.36 -8.60 4.33
N SER A 196 4.06 -9.55 3.68
CA SER A 196 4.67 -10.68 4.37
C SER A 196 5.88 -10.32 5.23
N LYS A 197 6.51 -9.17 4.99
CA LYS A 197 7.71 -8.68 5.71
C LYS A 197 7.44 -7.38 6.45
N ASP A 198 7.06 -6.34 5.74
CA ASP A 198 6.74 -5.03 6.30
C ASP A 198 5.40 -4.51 5.75
N ASN A 199 4.32 -4.82 6.49
CA ASN A 199 2.98 -4.42 6.11
C ASN A 199 2.69 -2.93 6.36
N LEU A 200 3.47 -2.27 7.23
CA LEU A 200 3.35 -0.85 7.56
C LEU A 200 4.74 -0.21 7.59
N PRO A 201 5.26 0.25 6.44
CA PRO A 201 6.67 0.57 6.26
C PRO A 201 7.09 1.90 6.88
N VAL A 202 7.00 1.99 8.22
CA VAL A 202 7.48 3.12 9.04
C VAL A 202 8.99 3.16 9.08
N LYS A 203 9.63 1.98 9.18
CA LYS A 203 11.07 1.85 9.35
C LYS A 203 11.84 2.58 8.27
N ILE A 204 11.45 2.44 7.00
CA ILE A 204 12.14 3.10 5.88
C ILE A 204 12.14 4.63 6.03
N LEU A 205 11.02 5.23 6.46
CA LEU A 205 10.94 6.67 6.68
C LEU A 205 11.87 7.12 7.82
N LYS A 206 11.96 6.33 8.90
CA LYS A 206 12.89 6.58 10.00
C LYS A 206 14.34 6.42 9.56
N ASP A 207 14.67 5.39 8.79
CA ASP A 207 16.02 5.16 8.26
C ASP A 207 16.44 6.30 7.31
N MET A 208 15.51 6.87 6.56
CA MET A 208 15.74 8.09 5.75
C MET A 208 15.93 9.36 6.57
N GLY A 209 15.73 9.31 7.89
CA GLY A 209 15.88 10.46 8.77
C GLY A 209 14.70 11.44 8.73
N VAL A 210 13.52 10.98 8.32
CA VAL A 210 12.27 11.77 8.37
C VAL A 210 11.97 12.16 9.81
N GLY A 211 11.70 13.44 10.03
CA GLY A 211 11.59 14.03 11.37
C GLY A 211 10.43 13.49 12.19
N LYS A 212 9.24 13.45 11.60
CA LYS A 212 8.04 12.93 12.26
C LYS A 212 7.29 11.98 11.33
N VAL A 213 6.92 10.81 11.81
CA VAL A 213 6.22 9.78 11.02
C VAL A 213 4.89 9.44 11.64
N LEU A 214 3.82 9.62 10.86
CA LEU A 214 2.47 9.14 11.15
C LEU A 214 2.26 7.79 10.50
N ALA A 215 1.90 6.78 11.27
CA ALA A 215 1.52 5.47 10.78
C ALA A 215 -0.01 5.36 10.68
N ILE A 216 -0.52 4.89 9.54
CA ILE A 216 -1.95 4.66 9.33
C ILE A 216 -2.13 3.21 8.91
N GLY A 217 -2.71 2.42 9.80
CA GLY A 217 -2.94 0.99 9.61
C GLY A 217 -4.37 0.58 9.84
N PHE A 218 -4.62 -0.72 9.71
CA PHE A 218 -5.91 -1.33 10.01
C PHE A 218 -5.83 -2.14 11.29
N ASP A 219 -6.95 -2.18 12.04
CA ASP A 219 -7.08 -3.06 13.20
C ASP A 219 -7.12 -4.53 12.72
N ILE A 220 -5.99 -5.20 12.84
CA ILE A 220 -5.83 -6.61 12.44
C ILE A 220 -6.36 -7.56 13.53
N ILE A 221 -6.50 -7.09 14.76
CA ILE A 221 -6.77 -7.93 15.92
C ILE A 221 -8.26 -8.22 16.08
N ASN A 222 -9.09 -7.19 15.89
CA ASN A 222 -10.54 -7.30 16.04
C ASN A 222 -11.20 -7.88 14.77
N TYR A 223 -10.59 -8.95 14.27
CA TYR A 223 -11.16 -9.73 13.18
C TYR A 223 -12.56 -10.20 13.54
N ASN A 224 -13.56 -9.82 12.71
CA ASN A 224 -14.93 -10.29 12.89
C ASN A 224 -15.00 -11.80 12.58
N PRO A 225 -15.21 -12.67 13.61
CA PRO A 225 -15.30 -14.11 13.38
C PRO A 225 -16.50 -14.50 12.48
N ASP A 226 -17.54 -13.65 12.42
CA ASP A 226 -18.70 -13.85 11.55
C ASP A 226 -18.39 -13.56 10.07
N ALA A 227 -17.24 -12.96 9.77
CA ALA A 227 -16.78 -12.76 8.38
C ALA A 227 -16.43 -14.08 7.66
N GLY A 228 -16.50 -15.21 8.35
CA GLY A 228 -16.27 -16.58 7.85
C GLY A 228 -14.95 -16.72 7.07
N LEU A 229 -14.09 -17.66 7.47
CA LEU A 229 -12.94 -18.06 6.67
C LEU A 229 -13.38 -18.94 5.50
N ASP A 230 -14.36 -18.48 4.72
CA ASP A 230 -14.87 -19.22 3.59
C ASP A 230 -13.94 -19.07 2.39
N GLY A 231 -13.28 -20.17 2.07
CA GLY A 231 -12.43 -20.27 0.90
C GLY A 231 -10.94 -20.05 1.14
N LEU A 232 -10.15 -20.67 0.26
CA LEU A 232 -8.70 -20.75 0.35
C LEU A 232 -8.02 -19.38 0.39
N ILE A 233 -8.52 -18.40 -0.39
CA ILE A 233 -7.93 -17.07 -0.49
C ILE A 233 -8.02 -16.33 0.85
N LYS A 234 -9.16 -16.42 1.54
CA LYS A 234 -9.34 -15.80 2.87
C LYS A 234 -8.42 -16.43 3.92
N VAL A 235 -8.22 -17.76 3.85
CA VAL A 235 -7.29 -18.46 4.75
C VAL A 235 -5.84 -18.00 4.51
N ILE A 236 -5.42 -17.89 3.24
CA ILE A 236 -4.08 -17.38 2.88
C ILE A 236 -3.91 -15.95 3.41
N TRP A 237 -4.91 -15.09 3.19
CA TRP A 237 -4.88 -13.72 3.70
C TRP A 237 -4.71 -13.69 5.22
N ARG A 238 -5.56 -14.42 5.93
CA ARG A 238 -5.49 -14.46 7.39
C ARG A 238 -4.17 -15.02 7.91
N ALA A 239 -3.58 -15.99 7.21
CA ALA A 239 -2.27 -16.49 7.55
C ALA A 239 -1.19 -15.41 7.41
N LEU A 240 -1.21 -14.60 6.35
CA LEU A 240 -0.31 -13.47 6.18
C LEU A 240 -0.50 -12.40 7.25
N ASP A 241 -1.76 -12.06 7.61
CA ASP A 241 -2.05 -11.17 8.74
C ASP A 241 -1.40 -11.68 10.03
N VAL A 242 -1.57 -12.97 10.35
CA VAL A 242 -0.99 -13.59 11.55
C VAL A 242 0.53 -13.52 11.53
N TYR A 243 1.18 -13.70 10.37
CA TYR A 243 2.63 -13.59 10.25
C TYR A 243 3.13 -12.15 10.35
N SER A 244 2.37 -11.17 9.84
CA SER A 244 2.78 -9.77 9.81
C SER A 244 2.42 -8.97 11.07
N ILE A 245 1.56 -9.49 11.95
CA ILE A 245 1.00 -8.74 13.08
C ILE A 245 2.06 -8.18 14.03
N ASP A 246 3.07 -8.96 14.37
CA ASP A 246 4.12 -8.51 15.28
C ASP A 246 5.03 -7.45 14.64
N GLY A 247 5.28 -7.58 13.33
CA GLY A 247 5.99 -6.57 12.54
C GLY A 247 5.20 -5.26 12.47
N THR A 248 3.90 -5.35 12.16
CA THR A 248 3.01 -4.19 12.09
C THR A 248 2.92 -3.45 13.43
N ARG A 249 2.81 -4.17 14.55
CA ARG A 249 2.84 -3.55 15.89
C ARG A 249 4.14 -2.81 16.17
N LYS A 250 5.28 -3.42 15.87
CA LYS A 250 6.58 -2.74 16.00
C LYS A 250 6.68 -1.50 15.13
N SER A 251 6.16 -1.54 13.91
CA SER A 251 6.09 -0.38 13.04
C SER A 251 5.24 0.73 13.66
N MET A 252 4.08 0.41 14.25
CA MET A 252 3.26 1.39 14.97
C MET A 252 3.99 2.01 16.16
N GLU A 253 4.72 1.19 16.95
CA GLU A 253 5.52 1.65 18.09
C GLU A 253 6.69 2.55 17.67
N MET A 254 7.25 2.36 16.48
CA MET A 254 8.32 3.20 15.95
C MET A 254 7.85 4.55 15.41
N ALA A 255 6.57 4.68 15.06
CA ALA A 255 6.00 5.93 14.58
C ALA A 255 5.92 6.98 15.70
N ASP A 256 5.96 8.26 15.36
CA ASP A 256 5.70 9.32 16.35
C ASP A 256 4.23 9.37 16.76
N TYR A 257 3.37 8.90 15.89
CA TYR A 257 1.97 8.61 16.19
C TYR A 257 1.43 7.54 15.24
N ALA A 258 0.52 6.71 15.74
CA ALA A 258 -0.13 5.68 14.93
C ALA A 258 -1.66 5.77 15.09
N VAL A 259 -2.37 5.60 13.97
CA VAL A 259 -3.82 5.52 13.92
C VAL A 259 -4.23 4.19 13.28
N GLU A 260 -5.08 3.45 13.97
CA GLU A 260 -5.70 2.25 13.43
C GLU A 260 -7.11 2.56 12.94
N ILE A 261 -7.37 2.22 11.69
CA ILE A 261 -8.70 2.33 11.10
C ILE A 261 -9.46 1.06 11.42
N PHE A 262 -10.53 1.20 12.19
CA PHE A 262 -11.45 0.10 12.46
C PHE A 262 -12.55 0.08 11.41
N ASN A 263 -12.54 -0.96 10.58
CA ASN A 263 -13.55 -1.15 9.55
C ASN A 263 -14.58 -2.19 10.00
N LYS A 264 -15.82 -1.76 10.25
CA LYS A 264 -16.92 -2.62 10.74
C LYS A 264 -17.44 -3.60 9.68
N ASN A 265 -17.27 -3.26 8.41
CA ASN A 265 -17.89 -3.96 7.27
C ASN A 265 -16.88 -4.78 6.46
N THR A 266 -15.81 -5.26 7.08
CA THR A 266 -14.70 -5.95 6.40
C THR A 266 -15.07 -7.29 5.78
N GLN A 267 -15.78 -7.24 4.69
CA GLN A 267 -15.60 -8.28 3.68
C GLN A 267 -14.47 -7.82 2.75
N LEU A 268 -13.31 -8.46 2.85
CA LEU A 268 -12.09 -8.15 2.10
C LEU A 268 -12.30 -8.00 0.58
N PHE A 269 -13.44 -8.44 0.06
CA PHE A 269 -13.77 -8.49 -1.36
C PHE A 269 -15.19 -8.01 -1.70
N ASN A 270 -15.95 -7.44 -0.77
CA ASN A 270 -17.27 -6.87 -1.04
C ASN A 270 -17.29 -5.38 -0.69
N MET A 271 -17.52 -4.54 -1.69
CA MET A 271 -17.48 -3.08 -1.58
C MET A 271 -18.81 -2.45 -2.01
N GLU A 272 -19.90 -2.94 -1.46
CA GLU A 272 -21.18 -2.26 -1.67
C GLU A 272 -21.19 -0.85 -1.05
N ASN A 273 -20.24 -0.54 -0.12
CA ASN A 273 -20.21 0.69 0.67
C ASN A 273 -18.85 1.41 0.64
N MET A 274 -18.30 1.70 -0.56
CA MET A 274 -17.03 2.43 -0.71
C MET A 274 -17.03 3.76 0.05
N ASP A 275 -18.11 4.54 -0.05
CA ASP A 275 -18.21 5.83 0.61
C ASP A 275 -18.20 5.71 2.14
N GLU A 276 -18.77 4.63 2.71
CA GLU A 276 -18.69 4.33 4.14
C GLU A 276 -17.27 4.01 4.56
N THR A 277 -16.55 3.20 3.77
CA THR A 277 -15.14 2.85 4.06
C THR A 277 -14.25 4.09 4.01
N ILE A 278 -14.44 4.98 3.06
CA ILE A 278 -13.74 6.27 3.01
C ILE A 278 -14.08 7.09 4.27
N GLN A 279 -15.35 7.13 4.67
CA GLN A 279 -15.78 7.86 5.85
C GLN A 279 -15.20 7.28 7.15
N GLU A 280 -15.03 5.98 7.25
CA GLU A 280 -14.35 5.33 8.40
C GLU A 280 -12.90 5.79 8.54
N GLY A 281 -12.15 5.84 7.42
CA GLY A 281 -10.79 6.39 7.42
C GLY A 281 -10.73 7.86 7.84
N TYR A 282 -11.66 8.67 7.36
CA TYR A 282 -11.77 10.07 7.76
C TYR A 282 -12.05 10.21 9.26
N ASN A 283 -13.02 9.47 9.77
CA ASN A 283 -13.42 9.49 11.18
C ASN A 283 -12.29 9.02 12.10
N ALA A 284 -11.50 8.03 11.68
CA ALA A 284 -10.36 7.54 12.45
C ALA A 284 -9.33 8.65 12.69
N ILE A 285 -8.95 9.40 11.67
CA ILE A 285 -8.04 10.54 11.83
C ILE A 285 -8.67 11.64 12.68
N MET A 286 -9.95 11.99 12.44
CA MET A 286 -10.62 13.04 13.16
C MET A 286 -10.82 12.72 14.65
N ALA A 287 -10.94 11.46 15.02
CA ALA A 287 -10.97 11.01 16.42
C ALA A 287 -9.65 11.28 17.17
N HIS A 288 -8.54 11.39 16.44
CA HIS A 288 -7.19 11.65 16.96
C HIS A 288 -6.68 13.07 16.61
N LYS A 289 -7.58 13.95 16.20
CA LYS A 289 -7.25 15.29 15.65
C LYS A 289 -6.32 16.10 16.56
N ASP A 290 -6.59 16.15 17.87
CA ASP A 290 -5.85 17.01 18.78
C ASP A 290 -4.39 16.56 18.97
N GLU A 291 -4.17 15.25 19.07
CA GLU A 291 -2.84 14.64 19.15
C GLU A 291 -2.08 14.83 17.84
N ILE A 292 -2.76 14.61 16.71
CA ILE A 292 -2.16 14.76 15.38
C ILE A 292 -1.72 16.23 15.17
N LEU A 293 -2.57 17.20 15.48
CA LEU A 293 -2.21 18.63 15.39
C LEU A 293 -1.08 19.00 16.34
N ARG A 294 -1.05 18.45 17.55
CA ARG A 294 0.02 18.70 18.51
C ARG A 294 1.38 18.19 18.03
N ILE A 295 1.41 17.06 17.31
CA ILE A 295 2.66 16.43 16.86
C ILE A 295 3.08 16.97 15.50
N PHE A 296 2.17 17.09 14.55
CA PHE A 296 2.44 17.34 13.13
C PHE A 296 2.02 18.74 12.64
N GLY A 297 1.24 19.49 13.43
CA GLY A 297 0.75 20.83 13.10
C GLY A 297 1.75 21.97 13.33
#